data_6e0758bf4948fd868ff211e7374ada70
#
_entry.id   6e0758bf4948fd868ff211e7374ada70
#
_cell.length_a   1.000
_cell.length_b   1.000
_cell.length_c   1.000
_cell.angle_alpha   90.00
_cell.angle_beta   90.00
_cell.angle_gamma   90.00
#
_symmetry.space_group_name_H-M   'P 1'
#
loop_
_entity.id
_entity.type
_entity.pdbx_description
1 polymer ?
#
loop_
_entity_poly.entity_id
_entity_poly.type
_entity_poly.pdbx_seq_one_letter_code
_entity_poly.pdbx_strand_id
1 'polypeptide(L)'
;VLGTTPANPIWYTVRRVTDGLSENVSTEESSEVVDSRYRQGGVVTEAEVAGQLEFELSLGTFDLFLSALAFNNWATNSLTIGGNVRKSLTLVKVFEDVGQVFIYRGVQVNSGEITIQTTGKITGNFGLVG
;
A
#
# COMPACT_ATOMS: atom_id res chain seq x y z
N VAL A 1 -0.68 4.43 15.96
CA VAL A 1 0.71 4.14 15.59
C VAL A 1 0.74 3.75 14.12
N LEU A 2 1.65 4.34 13.35
CA LEU A 2 1.85 3.98 11.94
C LEU A 2 2.22 2.49 11.83
N GLY A 3 1.68 1.80 10.82
CA GLY A 3 1.93 0.38 10.62
C GLY A 3 1.12 -0.58 11.49
N THR A 4 0.32 -0.07 12.43
CA THR A 4 -0.51 -0.91 13.29
C THR A 4 -1.98 -0.84 12.86
N THR A 5 -2.57 -1.98 12.54
CA THR A 5 -4.00 -2.06 12.25
C THR A 5 -4.79 -1.91 13.56
N PRO A 6 -5.80 -1.02 13.63
CA PRO A 6 -6.68 -0.89 14.80
C PRO A 6 -7.36 -2.22 15.15
N ALA A 7 -7.73 -2.40 16.43
CA ALA A 7 -8.43 -3.60 16.86
C ALA A 7 -9.80 -3.79 16.22
N ASN A 8 -10.48 -2.68 15.89
CA ASN A 8 -11.76 -2.68 15.16
C ASN A 8 -11.62 -1.82 13.91
N PRO A 9 -11.01 -2.35 12.82
CA PRO A 9 -10.81 -1.60 11.61
C PRO A 9 -12.11 -1.45 10.83
N ILE A 10 -12.31 -0.29 10.23
CA ILE A 10 -13.37 -0.09 9.23
C ILE A 10 -12.77 -0.44 7.87
N TRP A 11 -13.37 -1.40 7.19
CA TRP A 11 -12.92 -1.86 5.89
C TRP A 11 -13.70 -1.18 4.77
N TYR A 12 -12.97 -0.74 3.76
CA TYR A 12 -13.53 -0.17 2.54
C TYR A 12 -13.12 -1.03 1.35
N THR A 13 -14.09 -1.40 0.53
CA THR A 13 -13.81 -2.11 -0.72
C THR A 13 -13.34 -1.11 -1.76
N VAL A 14 -12.15 -1.33 -2.30
CA VAL A 14 -11.56 -0.50 -3.35
C VAL A 14 -11.85 -1.11 -4.72
N ARG A 15 -12.46 -0.32 -5.60
CA ARG A 15 -12.64 -0.68 -7.00
C ARG A 15 -11.35 -0.42 -7.76
N ARG A 16 -10.65 -1.48 -8.11
CA ARG A 16 -9.38 -1.42 -8.82
C ARG A 16 -9.54 -1.92 -10.25
N VAL A 17 -8.72 -1.42 -11.14
CA VAL A 17 -8.49 -1.98 -12.48
C VAL A 17 -7.36 -3.00 -12.39
N THR A 18 -6.23 -2.57 -11.83
CA THR A 18 -5.05 -3.42 -11.65
C THR A 18 -4.39 -3.10 -10.32
N ASP A 19 -3.84 -4.09 -9.66
CA ASP A 19 -2.92 -3.89 -8.55
C ASP A 19 -1.60 -4.61 -8.84
N GLY A 20 -0.51 -3.89 -8.70
CA GLY A 20 0.85 -4.37 -8.81
C GLY A 20 1.56 -4.51 -7.46
N LEU A 21 0.83 -4.54 -6.34
CA LEU A 21 1.43 -4.69 -5.03
C LEU A 21 2.14 -6.04 -4.91
N SER A 22 3.42 -5.96 -4.59
CA SER A 22 4.28 -7.10 -4.33
C SER A 22 5.15 -6.84 -3.10
N GLU A 23 5.47 -7.91 -2.41
CA GLU A 23 6.45 -7.91 -1.32
C GLU A 23 7.80 -8.32 -1.90
N ASN A 24 8.82 -7.54 -1.59
CA ASN A 24 10.21 -7.85 -1.88
C ASN A 24 10.93 -8.13 -0.57
N VAL A 25 11.43 -9.35 -0.42
CA VAL A 25 12.14 -9.79 0.79
C VAL A 25 13.61 -9.94 0.45
N SER A 26 14.43 -9.17 1.15
CA SER A 26 15.89 -9.30 1.08
C SER A 26 16.39 -10.23 2.17
N THR A 27 17.21 -11.21 1.79
CA THR A 27 17.86 -12.13 2.71
C THR A 27 19.35 -11.96 2.65
N GLU A 28 20.01 -11.93 3.78
CA GLU A 28 21.45 -11.88 3.89
C GLU A 28 21.97 -13.20 4.48
N GLU A 29 22.96 -13.80 3.82
CA GLU A 29 23.63 -14.98 4.34
C GLU A 29 24.63 -14.58 5.41
N SER A 30 24.65 -15.31 6.52
CA SER A 30 25.66 -15.11 7.56
C SER A 30 27.05 -15.46 7.02
N SER A 31 27.99 -14.55 7.21
CA SER A 31 29.42 -14.76 6.91
C SER A 31 30.19 -15.41 8.06
N GLU A 32 29.51 -15.87 9.10
CA GLU A 32 30.15 -16.58 10.22
C GLU A 32 30.83 -17.85 9.74
N VAL A 33 32.09 -18.00 10.16
CA VAL A 33 32.83 -19.23 9.97
C VAL A 33 32.45 -20.21 11.09
N VAL A 34 31.62 -21.17 10.75
CA VAL A 34 31.24 -22.27 11.64
C VAL A 34 32.06 -23.51 11.32
N ASP A 35 32.42 -24.28 12.34
CA ASP A 35 33.21 -25.54 12.25
C ASP A 35 32.47 -26.66 11.45
N SER A 36 31.32 -26.36 10.85
CA SER A 36 30.56 -27.33 10.06
C SER A 36 30.54 -26.96 8.57
N ARG A 37 30.47 -27.99 7.72
CA ARG A 37 30.38 -27.82 6.26
C ARG A 37 29.01 -27.28 5.80
N TYR A 38 28.06 -27.06 6.71
CA TYR A 38 26.75 -26.57 6.41
C TYR A 38 26.72 -25.05 6.59
N ARG A 39 26.29 -24.33 5.56
CA ARG A 39 25.98 -22.89 5.67
C ARG A 39 24.77 -22.70 6.56
N GLN A 40 24.85 -21.71 7.43
CA GLN A 40 23.67 -21.26 8.15
C GLN A 40 22.73 -20.57 7.16
N GLY A 41 21.40 -20.82 7.33
CA GLY A 41 20.37 -20.23 6.47
C GLY A 41 20.38 -18.71 6.50
N GLY A 42 19.95 -18.10 5.40
CA GLY A 42 19.83 -16.65 5.30
C GLY A 42 18.83 -16.08 6.32
N VAL A 43 19.17 -14.93 6.86
CA VAL A 43 18.28 -14.15 7.73
C VAL A 43 17.59 -13.10 6.88
N VAL A 44 16.28 -12.95 7.04
CA VAL A 44 15.53 -11.86 6.41
C VAL A 44 15.98 -10.54 7.04
N THR A 45 16.59 -9.68 6.24
CA THR A 45 17.10 -8.38 6.69
C THR A 45 16.13 -7.25 6.41
N GLU A 46 15.32 -7.38 5.35
CA GLU A 46 14.39 -6.35 4.93
C GLU A 46 13.19 -6.99 4.22
N ALA A 47 12.02 -6.48 4.51
CA ALA A 47 10.81 -6.77 3.77
C ALA A 47 10.17 -5.43 3.36
N GLU A 48 10.09 -5.18 2.07
CA GLU A 48 9.53 -3.97 1.50
C GLU A 48 8.31 -4.33 0.66
N VAL A 49 7.27 -3.52 0.78
CA VAL A 49 6.09 -3.59 -0.09
C VAL A 49 6.11 -2.40 -1.03
N ALA A 50 6.04 -2.67 -2.32
CA ALA A 50 5.94 -1.63 -3.33
C ALA A 50 4.96 -2.04 -4.43
N GLY A 51 4.32 -1.06 -5.05
CA GLY A 51 3.45 -1.30 -6.19
C GLY A 51 2.60 -0.12 -6.56
N GLN A 52 1.79 -0.33 -7.59
CA GLN A 52 0.85 0.66 -8.09
C GLN A 52 -0.56 0.10 -8.02
N LEU A 53 -1.50 0.96 -7.66
CA LEU A 53 -2.93 0.68 -7.66
C LEU A 53 -3.58 1.54 -8.75
N GLU A 54 -3.98 0.91 -9.84
CA GLU A 54 -4.75 1.58 -10.90
C GLU A 54 -6.24 1.51 -10.61
N PHE A 55 -6.93 2.60 -10.83
CA PHE A 55 -8.35 2.73 -10.51
C PHE A 55 -9.12 3.57 -11.52
N GLU A 56 -10.43 3.35 -11.57
CA GLU A 56 -11.40 4.27 -12.16
C GLU A 56 -12.00 5.11 -11.02
N LEU A 57 -11.99 6.43 -11.18
CA LEU A 57 -12.44 7.32 -10.12
C LEU A 57 -13.93 7.11 -9.83
N SER A 58 -14.22 6.81 -8.59
CA SER A 58 -15.57 6.72 -8.04
C SER A 58 -15.71 7.59 -6.80
N LEU A 59 -16.87 8.18 -6.63
CA LEU A 59 -17.14 9.10 -5.53
C LEU A 59 -17.05 8.38 -4.18
N GLY A 60 -16.28 8.97 -3.25
CA GLY A 60 -16.15 8.50 -1.87
C GLY A 60 -15.25 7.28 -1.64
N THR A 61 -14.82 6.58 -2.68
CA THR A 61 -14.01 5.36 -2.54
C THR A 61 -12.53 5.67 -2.26
N PHE A 62 -12.01 6.74 -2.86
CA PHE A 62 -10.58 7.06 -2.83
C PHE A 62 -10.24 8.23 -1.89
N ASP A 63 -11.19 8.72 -1.11
CA ASP A 63 -11.01 9.85 -0.20
C ASP A 63 -9.88 9.59 0.81
N LEU A 64 -9.74 8.36 1.28
CA LEU A 64 -8.69 7.96 2.20
C LEU A 64 -7.30 8.02 1.56
N PHE A 65 -7.17 7.55 0.31
CA PHE A 65 -5.93 7.62 -0.46
C PHE A 65 -5.53 9.05 -0.77
N LEU A 66 -6.50 9.88 -1.18
CA LEU A 66 -6.27 11.30 -1.44
C LEU A 66 -5.83 12.03 -0.17
N SER A 67 -6.44 11.76 0.97
CA SER A 67 -6.04 12.36 2.23
C SER A 67 -4.66 11.89 2.71
N ALA A 68 -4.28 10.65 2.42
CA ALA A 68 -2.94 10.14 2.69
C ALA A 68 -1.89 10.83 1.79
N LEU A 69 -2.19 10.99 0.51
CA LEU A 69 -1.35 11.69 -0.46
C LEU A 69 -1.16 13.16 -0.13
N ALA A 70 -2.23 13.83 0.33
CA ALA A 70 -2.21 15.25 0.69
C ALA A 70 -1.55 15.52 2.06
N PHE A 71 -1.22 14.50 2.83
CA PHE A 71 -0.75 14.59 4.23
C PHE A 71 -1.69 15.43 5.11
N ASN A 72 -2.99 15.34 4.85
CA ASN A 72 -3.99 16.15 5.56
C ASN A 72 -5.30 15.38 5.76
N ASN A 73 -6.18 15.95 6.58
CA ASN A 73 -7.53 15.46 6.74
C ASN A 73 -8.50 16.26 5.87
N TRP A 74 -9.58 15.62 5.45
CA TRP A 74 -10.71 16.30 4.83
C TRP A 74 -11.35 17.30 5.82
N ALA A 75 -11.55 18.51 5.38
CA ALA A 75 -12.32 19.53 6.08
C ALA A 75 -13.65 19.72 5.34
N THR A 76 -14.67 18.99 5.78
CA THR A 76 -15.98 18.88 5.13
C THR A 76 -15.83 18.39 3.68
N ASN A 77 -15.81 19.26 2.68
CA ASN A 77 -15.70 18.92 1.26
C ASN A 77 -14.41 19.44 0.61
N SER A 78 -13.45 19.85 1.40
CA SER A 78 -12.18 20.36 0.90
C SER A 78 -10.99 19.59 1.45
N LEU A 79 -9.99 19.36 0.61
CA LEU A 79 -8.72 18.76 0.96
C LEU A 79 -7.59 19.68 0.59
N THR A 80 -6.85 20.15 1.58
CA THR A 80 -5.68 21.01 1.36
C THR A 80 -4.43 20.15 1.27
N ILE A 81 -3.63 20.36 0.24
CA ILE A 81 -2.37 19.66 0.04
C ILE A 81 -1.26 20.31 0.87
N GLY A 82 -0.31 19.49 1.35
CA GLY A 82 0.87 19.98 2.06
C GLY A 82 0.71 20.07 3.56
N GLY A 83 -0.13 19.24 4.16
CA GLY A 83 -0.19 19.07 5.61
C GLY A 83 0.97 18.25 6.18
N ASN A 84 0.88 17.91 7.45
CA ASN A 84 1.86 17.08 8.17
C ASN A 84 1.24 15.82 8.82
N VAL A 85 0.03 15.50 8.44
CA VAL A 85 -0.69 14.32 8.95
C VAL A 85 -0.28 13.10 8.14
N ARG A 86 0.60 12.28 8.69
CA ARG A 86 0.99 11.01 8.08
C ARG A 86 -0.07 9.95 8.32
N LYS A 87 -0.43 9.24 7.27
CA LYS A 87 -1.36 8.11 7.34
C LYS A 87 -0.70 6.87 6.77
N SER A 88 -0.88 5.74 7.45
CA SER A 88 -0.56 4.43 6.92
C SER A 88 -1.83 3.62 6.77
N LEU A 89 -1.88 2.84 5.72
CA LEU A 89 -3.01 2.02 5.36
C LEU A 89 -2.68 0.55 5.61
N THR A 90 -3.71 -0.22 5.93
CA THR A 90 -3.63 -1.67 5.88
C THR A 90 -4.43 -2.11 4.67
N LEU A 91 -3.76 -2.76 3.72
CA LEU A 91 -4.38 -3.26 2.50
C LEU A 91 -4.56 -4.76 2.60
N VAL A 92 -5.74 -5.24 2.25
CA VAL A 92 -6.06 -6.66 2.20
C VAL A 92 -6.41 -7.03 0.78
N LYS A 93 -5.66 -7.96 0.24
CA LYS A 93 -5.87 -8.51 -1.11
C LYS A 93 -6.36 -9.94 -0.96
N VAL A 94 -7.56 -10.19 -1.45
CA VAL A 94 -8.21 -11.50 -1.38
C VAL A 94 -8.26 -12.10 -2.78
N PHE A 95 -7.75 -13.32 -2.91
CA PHE A 95 -7.88 -14.15 -4.09
C PHE A 95 -8.88 -15.26 -3.78
N GLU A 96 -10.15 -15.06 -4.14
CA GLU A 96 -11.24 -15.96 -3.82
C GLU A 96 -11.09 -17.33 -4.52
N ASP A 97 -10.53 -17.33 -5.72
CA ASP A 97 -10.33 -18.54 -6.56
C ASP A 97 -9.34 -19.53 -5.94
N VAL A 98 -8.33 -19.05 -5.23
CA VAL A 98 -7.33 -19.88 -4.54
C VAL A 98 -7.44 -19.83 -3.02
N GLY A 99 -8.38 -19.06 -2.47
CA GLY A 99 -8.60 -18.92 -1.04
C GLY A 99 -7.44 -18.28 -0.28
N GLN A 100 -6.64 -17.44 -0.95
CA GLN A 100 -5.50 -16.77 -0.33
C GLN A 100 -5.81 -15.33 0.01
N VAL A 101 -5.28 -14.89 1.15
CA VAL A 101 -5.42 -13.52 1.65
C VAL A 101 -4.03 -12.97 1.95
N PHE A 102 -3.71 -11.85 1.35
CA PHE A 102 -2.49 -11.09 1.62
C PHE A 102 -2.84 -9.83 2.39
N ILE A 103 -2.10 -9.58 3.46
CA ILE A 103 -2.31 -8.40 4.31
C ILE A 103 -1.02 -7.59 4.33
N TYR A 104 -1.07 -6.40 3.75
CA TYR A 104 0.02 -5.43 3.74
C TYR A 104 -0.25 -4.36 4.78
N ARG A 105 0.63 -4.21 5.76
CA ARG A 105 0.49 -3.25 6.85
C ARG A 105 1.51 -2.13 6.71
N GLY A 106 1.12 -0.94 7.14
CA GLY A 106 2.03 0.20 7.12
C GLY A 106 2.18 0.88 5.76
N VAL A 107 1.38 0.48 4.77
CA VAL A 107 1.45 1.01 3.41
C VAL A 107 1.14 2.50 3.40
N GLN A 108 1.97 3.27 2.75
CA GLN A 108 1.82 4.71 2.56
C GLN A 108 1.64 5.02 1.07
N VAL A 109 0.91 6.10 0.80
CA VAL A 109 0.76 6.61 -0.56
C VAL A 109 1.94 7.53 -0.85
N ASN A 110 2.79 7.13 -1.79
CA ASN A 110 3.99 7.87 -2.18
C ASN A 110 3.74 8.84 -3.33
N SER A 111 2.89 8.45 -4.27
CA SER A 111 2.55 9.26 -5.44
C SER A 111 1.10 9.02 -5.86
N GLY A 112 0.55 9.96 -6.59
CA GLY A 112 -0.79 9.82 -7.16
C GLY A 112 -0.90 10.62 -8.44
N GLU A 113 -1.52 10.01 -9.44
CA GLU A 113 -1.82 10.63 -10.72
C GLU A 113 -3.29 10.42 -11.06
N ILE A 114 -3.95 11.46 -11.52
CA ILE A 114 -5.33 11.40 -12.00
C ILE A 114 -5.35 11.92 -13.43
N THR A 115 -5.80 11.07 -14.34
CA THR A 115 -5.92 11.39 -15.76
C THR A 115 -7.38 11.69 -16.09
N ILE A 116 -7.64 12.91 -16.50
CA ILE A 116 -8.96 13.38 -16.93
C ILE A 116 -8.96 13.50 -18.43
N GLN A 117 -9.77 12.69 -19.09
CA GLN A 117 -9.94 12.73 -20.53
C GLN A 117 -11.22 13.49 -20.90
N THR A 118 -11.22 14.09 -22.08
CA THR A 118 -12.37 14.85 -22.58
C THR A 118 -13.58 13.95 -22.82
N THR A 119 -13.35 12.68 -23.18
CA THR A 119 -14.38 11.66 -23.36
C THR A 119 -13.93 10.38 -22.70
N GLY A 120 -14.77 9.81 -21.84
CA GLY A 120 -14.48 8.55 -21.16
C GLY A 120 -14.46 8.67 -19.65
N LYS A 121 -13.86 7.67 -19.01
CA LYS A 121 -13.77 7.57 -17.56
C LYS A 121 -12.54 8.34 -17.06
N ILE A 122 -12.66 8.89 -15.86
CA ILE A 122 -11.52 9.43 -15.14
C ILE A 122 -10.78 8.26 -14.52
N THR A 123 -9.52 8.11 -14.85
CA THR A 123 -8.65 7.06 -14.33
C THR A 123 -7.51 7.66 -13.52
N GLY A 124 -6.87 6.86 -12.72
CA GLY A 124 -5.68 7.28 -12.00
C GLY A 124 -4.89 6.11 -11.46
N ASN A 125 -3.75 6.42 -10.89
CA ASN A 125 -2.94 5.46 -10.18
C ASN A 125 -2.41 6.05 -8.88
N PHE A 126 -2.22 5.20 -7.88
CA PHE A 126 -1.50 5.50 -6.66
C PHE A 126 -0.25 4.63 -6.59
N GLY A 127 0.92 5.26 -6.39
CA GLY A 127 2.14 4.56 -6.00
C GLY A 127 2.12 4.31 -4.50
N LEU A 128 2.31 3.06 -4.11
CA LEU A 128 2.23 2.57 -2.74
C LEU A 128 3.57 1.99 -2.32
N VAL A 129 4.00 2.30 -1.08
CA VAL A 129 5.23 1.81 -0.46
C VAL A 129 4.95 1.46 1.01
N GLY A 130 5.64 0.44 1.55
CA GLY A 130 5.48 0.03 2.93
C GLY A 130 6.53 -0.92 3.43
#